data_6becd8cc7c175d5792129f5cde0dfa92
#
_entry.id   6becd8cc7c175d5792129f5cde0dfa92
#
_cell.length_a   1.000
_cell.length_b   1.000
_cell.length_c   1.000
_cell.angle_alpha   90.00
_cell.angle_beta   90.00
_cell.angle_gamma   90.00
#
_symmetry.space_group_name_H-M   'P 1'
#
loop_
_entity.id
_entity.type
_entity.pdbx_description
1 polymer ?
#
loop_
_entity_poly.entity_id
_entity_poly.type
_entity_poly.pdbx_seq_one_letter_code
_entity_poly.pdbx_strand_id
1 'polypeptide(L)'
;SEMCIRDSYTALLDTEEVKVASISPELFFQKGTFNDKANVIVSKPMKGTMPRGKTSVEDQLNYEKLMYSHKDRAENVMIVDLLRNDMSRISKTGTIEVYKLFFIETYQTVYQMTSMVTGQLEDAISLHSILTAMFPCGSITGAPKQSTMTYIKHLETSPRYIYCGTIGLLLPDDKMIFNIPIRTV
;
A
#
# COMPACT_ATOMS: atom_id res chain seq x y z
N SER A 1 -16.64 11.28 8.93
CA SER A 1 -16.79 10.02 8.19
C SER A 1 -16.77 10.19 6.67
N GLU A 2 -17.38 11.24 6.12
CA GLU A 2 -17.36 11.52 4.67
C GLU A 2 -15.95 11.80 4.10
N MET A 3 -15.05 12.32 4.92
CA MET A 3 -13.67 12.64 4.51
C MET A 3 -12.80 11.42 4.27
N CYS A 4 -13.02 10.33 5.00
CA CYS A 4 -12.29 9.08 4.78
C CYS A 4 -12.71 8.36 3.50
N ILE A 5 -13.91 8.60 3.00
CA ILE A 5 -14.47 7.92 1.83
C ILE A 5 -13.85 8.45 0.52
N ARG A 6 -13.50 9.73 0.44
CA ARG A 6 -12.94 10.34 -0.78
C ARG A 6 -11.48 9.96 -1.05
N ASP A 7 -10.72 9.69 0.02
CA ASP A 7 -9.27 9.48 -0.04
C ASP A 7 -8.87 8.04 0.27
N SER A 8 -9.83 7.12 0.29
CA SER A 8 -9.61 5.71 0.64
C SER A 8 -10.05 4.75 -0.46
N TYR A 9 -9.44 3.57 -0.46
CA TYR A 9 -9.83 2.44 -1.30
C TYR A 9 -10.97 1.70 -0.61
N THR A 10 -12.19 2.27 -0.72
CA THR A 10 -13.37 1.76 -0.03
C THR A 10 -13.98 0.59 -0.79
N ALA A 11 -14.36 -0.45 -0.06
CA ALA A 11 -15.08 -1.59 -0.59
C ALA A 11 -16.20 -2.01 0.37
N LEU A 12 -17.37 -2.30 -0.20
CA LEU A 12 -18.48 -2.91 0.51
C LEU A 12 -18.79 -4.25 -0.19
N LEU A 13 -18.65 -5.33 0.53
CA LEU A 13 -19.01 -6.66 0.07
C LEU A 13 -20.17 -7.17 0.94
N ASP A 14 -21.23 -7.57 0.30
CA ASP A 14 -22.40 -8.18 0.95
C ASP A 14 -22.70 -9.49 0.23
N THR A 15 -22.37 -10.59 0.89
CA THR A 15 -22.65 -11.95 0.45
C THR A 15 -23.53 -12.65 1.46
N GLU A 16 -24.09 -13.80 1.12
CA GLU A 16 -24.90 -14.57 2.06
C GLU A 16 -24.10 -15.00 3.30
N GLU A 17 -22.79 -15.23 3.15
CA GLU A 17 -21.93 -15.75 4.22
C GLU A 17 -21.16 -14.66 4.96
N VAL A 18 -20.74 -13.61 4.25
CA VAL A 18 -19.83 -12.58 4.80
C VAL A 18 -20.25 -11.18 4.34
N LYS A 19 -20.29 -10.25 5.29
CA LYS A 19 -20.44 -8.82 5.03
C LYS A 19 -19.18 -8.11 5.44
N VAL A 20 -18.63 -7.30 4.54
CA VAL A 20 -17.36 -6.59 4.75
C VAL A 20 -17.54 -5.13 4.37
N ALA A 21 -17.20 -4.25 5.29
CA ALA A 21 -17.05 -2.82 5.02
C ALA A 21 -15.58 -2.43 5.25
N SER A 22 -14.89 -2.10 4.17
CA SER A 22 -13.48 -1.70 4.19
C SER A 22 -13.34 -0.23 3.80
N ILE A 23 -12.66 0.56 4.64
CA ILE A 23 -12.31 1.97 4.37
C ILE A 23 -10.78 2.07 4.45
N SER A 24 -10.11 1.34 3.58
CA SER A 24 -8.65 1.27 3.61
C SER A 24 -8.00 2.50 2.98
N PRO A 25 -7.03 3.13 3.65
CA PRO A 25 -6.24 4.22 3.08
C PRO A 25 -5.08 3.71 2.22
N GLU A 26 -4.78 2.41 2.24
CA GLU A 26 -3.55 1.87 1.69
C GLU A 26 -3.78 1.11 0.38
N LEU A 27 -3.09 1.57 -0.67
CA LEU A 27 -3.01 0.88 -1.95
C LEU A 27 -2.00 -0.28 -1.84
N PHE A 28 -2.47 -1.50 -2.07
CA PHE A 28 -1.57 -2.63 -2.23
C PHE A 28 -0.85 -2.54 -3.58
N PHE A 29 -1.60 -2.60 -4.66
CA PHE A 29 -1.10 -2.29 -5.99
C PHE A 29 -2.24 -1.87 -6.93
N GLN A 30 -1.87 -1.17 -8.00
CA GLN A 30 -2.70 -1.03 -9.18
C GLN A 30 -1.91 -1.39 -10.43
N LYS A 31 -2.59 -1.95 -11.43
CA LYS A 31 -2.06 -2.23 -12.76
C LYS A 31 -2.81 -1.40 -13.78
N GLY A 32 -2.09 -0.82 -14.72
CA GLY A 32 -2.70 0.00 -15.78
C GLY A 32 -1.69 0.78 -16.58
N THR A 33 -2.12 1.95 -17.05
CA THR A 33 -1.24 2.93 -17.73
C THR A 33 -0.72 3.94 -16.72
N PHE A 34 0.57 4.18 -16.73
CA PHE A 34 1.23 5.18 -15.89
C PHE A 34 2.30 5.91 -16.70
N ASN A 35 2.27 7.26 -16.73
CA ASN A 35 3.17 8.09 -17.53
C ASN A 35 3.29 7.60 -18.99
N ASP A 36 2.15 7.41 -19.65
CA ASP A 36 2.02 6.93 -21.05
C ASP A 36 2.58 5.53 -21.33
N LYS A 37 3.05 4.81 -20.32
CA LYS A 37 3.48 3.42 -20.39
C LYS A 37 2.34 2.50 -19.98
N ALA A 38 1.98 1.57 -20.83
CA ALA A 38 0.99 0.53 -20.53
C ALA A 38 1.60 -0.61 -19.71
N ASN A 39 0.75 -1.40 -19.08
CA ASN A 39 1.13 -2.59 -18.32
C ASN A 39 2.12 -2.29 -17.17
N VAL A 40 1.90 -1.16 -16.48
CA VAL A 40 2.70 -0.75 -15.31
C VAL A 40 1.97 -1.14 -14.04
N ILE A 41 2.72 -1.75 -13.12
CA ILE A 41 2.29 -1.95 -11.74
C ILE A 41 2.82 -0.81 -10.86
N VAL A 42 1.95 -0.31 -10.00
CA VAL A 42 2.25 0.77 -9.04
C VAL A 42 1.88 0.29 -7.66
N SER A 43 2.76 0.45 -6.70
CA SER A 43 2.48 0.27 -5.27
C SER A 43 2.83 1.54 -4.51
N LYS A 44 2.01 1.88 -3.50
CA LYS A 44 2.15 3.14 -2.77
C LYS A 44 2.12 2.89 -1.26
N PRO A 45 3.24 2.44 -0.69
CA PRO A 45 3.35 2.22 0.75
C PRO A 45 3.26 3.53 1.51
N MET A 46 2.67 3.45 2.69
CA MET A 46 2.57 4.59 3.62
C MET A 46 3.15 4.22 4.98
N LYS A 47 4.00 5.10 5.52
CA LYS A 47 4.57 5.00 6.86
C LYS A 47 4.79 6.40 7.41
N GLY A 48 4.41 6.60 8.67
CA GLY A 48 4.49 7.88 9.32
C GLY A 48 3.25 8.75 9.09
N THR A 49 2.64 9.18 10.19
CA THR A 49 1.44 10.02 10.22
C THR A 49 1.63 11.10 11.27
N MET A 50 1.25 12.33 10.93
CA MET A 50 1.25 13.47 11.85
C MET A 50 -0.08 14.20 11.77
N PRO A 51 -0.67 14.63 12.89
CA PRO A 51 -1.89 15.42 12.84
C PRO A 51 -1.63 16.79 12.20
N ARG A 52 -2.67 17.38 11.61
CA ARG A 52 -2.67 18.80 11.21
C ARG A 52 -2.57 19.69 12.45
N GLY A 53 -1.87 20.79 12.34
CA GLY A 53 -1.78 21.79 13.40
C GLY A 53 -3.04 22.64 13.50
N LYS A 54 -3.32 23.13 14.71
CA LYS A 54 -4.42 24.08 14.96
C LYS A 54 -4.10 25.50 14.50
N THR A 55 -2.82 25.82 14.38
CA THR A 55 -2.30 27.07 13.86
C THR A 55 -1.36 26.81 12.69
N SER A 56 -1.11 27.78 11.83
CA SER A 56 -0.19 27.65 10.71
C SER A 56 1.24 27.30 11.15
N VAL A 57 1.67 27.81 12.29
CA VAL A 57 2.99 27.51 12.85
C VAL A 57 3.08 26.07 13.33
N GLU A 58 2.08 25.61 14.07
CA GLU A 58 2.01 24.22 14.54
C GLU A 58 1.91 23.25 13.34
N ASP A 59 1.11 23.60 12.34
CA ASP A 59 0.94 22.81 11.12
C ASP A 59 2.26 22.62 10.36
N GLN A 60 2.99 23.70 10.18
CA GLN A 60 4.32 23.65 9.55
C GLN A 60 5.31 22.82 10.38
N LEU A 61 5.32 22.95 11.70
CA LEU A 61 6.17 22.16 12.58
C LEU A 61 5.83 20.67 12.50
N ASN A 62 4.56 20.31 12.43
CA ASN A 62 4.14 18.91 12.29
C ASN A 62 4.53 18.33 10.92
N TYR A 63 4.40 19.12 9.85
CA TYR A 63 4.90 18.74 8.53
C TYR A 63 6.41 18.45 8.55
N GLU A 64 7.21 19.36 9.11
CA GLU A 64 8.66 19.22 9.17
C GLU A 64 9.09 18.05 10.07
N LYS A 65 8.43 17.85 11.21
CA LYS A 65 8.67 16.68 12.08
C LYS A 65 8.49 15.37 11.32
N LEU A 66 7.44 15.26 10.52
CA LEU A 66 7.22 14.07 9.71
C LEU A 66 8.26 13.96 8.60
N MET A 67 8.49 15.03 7.85
CA MET A 67 9.42 15.07 6.73
C MET A 67 10.84 14.63 7.14
N TYR A 68 11.30 15.07 8.32
CA TYR A 68 12.66 14.78 8.82
C TYR A 68 12.72 13.67 9.86
N SER A 69 11.63 12.94 10.08
CA SER A 69 11.59 11.81 11.01
C SER A 69 12.51 10.68 10.55
N HIS A 70 13.60 10.47 11.24
CA HIS A 70 14.54 9.38 10.94
C HIS A 70 13.85 8.00 11.04
N LYS A 71 12.98 7.82 12.05
CA LYS A 71 12.25 6.58 12.26
C LYS A 71 11.31 6.29 11.07
N ASP A 72 10.44 7.24 10.74
CA ASP A 72 9.42 7.04 9.69
C ASP A 72 10.07 6.86 8.32
N ARG A 73 11.16 7.57 8.05
CA ARG A 73 11.95 7.39 6.82
C ARG A 73 12.62 6.02 6.75
N ALA A 74 13.20 5.55 7.84
CA ALA A 74 13.83 4.22 7.90
C ALA A 74 12.79 3.11 7.68
N GLU A 75 11.62 3.19 8.34
CA GLU A 75 10.51 2.25 8.12
C GLU A 75 10.00 2.30 6.68
N ASN A 76 9.88 3.49 6.09
CA ASN A 76 9.43 3.66 4.72
C ASN A 76 10.40 3.04 3.71
N VAL A 77 11.71 3.30 3.86
CA VAL A 77 12.76 2.70 3.00
C VAL A 77 12.73 1.18 3.07
N MET A 78 12.60 0.62 4.28
CA MET A 78 12.53 -0.84 4.44
C MET A 78 11.37 -1.45 3.64
N ILE A 79 10.20 -0.83 3.66
CA ILE A 79 9.04 -1.31 2.89
C ILE A 79 9.23 -1.06 1.39
N VAL A 80 9.79 0.06 1.00
CA VAL A 80 10.13 0.35 -0.42
C VAL A 80 11.07 -0.71 -0.98
N ASP A 81 12.12 -1.08 -0.26
CA ASP A 81 13.07 -2.11 -0.71
C ASP A 81 12.42 -3.49 -0.78
N LEU A 82 11.55 -3.83 0.17
CA LEU A 82 10.78 -5.07 0.11
C LEU A 82 9.87 -5.10 -1.11
N LEU A 83 9.16 -4.02 -1.41
CA LEU A 83 8.32 -3.92 -2.60
C LEU A 83 9.11 -3.97 -3.90
N ARG A 84 10.27 -3.33 -3.95
CA ARG A 84 11.18 -3.43 -5.11
C ARG A 84 11.58 -4.87 -5.38
N ASN A 85 11.94 -5.61 -4.33
CA ASN A 85 12.28 -7.03 -4.44
C ASN A 85 11.09 -7.86 -4.91
N ASP A 86 9.90 -7.65 -4.35
CA ASP A 86 8.70 -8.40 -4.73
C ASP A 86 8.29 -8.11 -6.18
N MET A 87 8.25 -6.84 -6.56
CA MET A 87 7.88 -6.41 -7.92
C MET A 87 8.91 -6.83 -8.97
N SER A 88 10.19 -6.96 -8.61
CA SER A 88 11.23 -7.37 -9.56
C SER A 88 11.04 -8.77 -10.12
N ARG A 89 10.29 -9.63 -9.42
CA ARG A 89 9.99 -11.01 -9.87
C ARG A 89 8.98 -11.08 -11.00
N ILE A 90 8.23 -10.00 -11.23
CA ILE A 90 7.11 -9.93 -12.18
C ILE A 90 7.25 -8.79 -13.18
N SER A 91 8.31 -8.00 -13.06
CA SER A 91 8.55 -6.83 -13.92
C SER A 91 9.75 -7.06 -14.84
N LYS A 92 9.70 -6.43 -16.00
CA LYS A 92 10.81 -6.41 -16.96
C LYS A 92 12.08 -5.90 -16.29
N THR A 93 13.20 -6.56 -16.54
CA THR A 93 14.49 -6.21 -15.93
C THR A 93 14.84 -4.75 -16.16
N GLY A 94 15.27 -4.07 -15.10
CA GLY A 94 15.67 -2.66 -15.14
C GLY A 94 14.52 -1.64 -15.18
N THR A 95 13.27 -2.07 -15.03
CA THR A 95 12.10 -1.16 -15.07
C THR A 95 11.56 -0.78 -13.70
N ILE A 96 12.07 -1.39 -12.63
CA ILE A 96 11.67 -1.01 -11.27
C ILE A 96 12.24 0.36 -10.93
N GLU A 97 11.35 1.26 -10.56
CA GLU A 97 11.67 2.65 -10.23
C GLU A 97 11.01 3.06 -8.92
N VAL A 98 11.77 3.74 -8.06
CA VAL A 98 11.19 4.48 -6.94
C VAL A 98 10.82 5.87 -7.46
N TYR A 99 9.58 5.99 -7.93
CA TYR A 99 9.08 7.20 -8.59
C TYR A 99 8.97 8.39 -7.64
N LYS A 100 8.59 8.12 -6.38
CA LYS A 100 8.58 9.11 -5.29
C LYS A 100 9.07 8.45 -4.01
N LEU A 101 9.88 9.17 -3.24
CA LEU A 101 10.39 8.74 -1.94
C LEU A 101 10.12 9.84 -0.90
N PHE A 102 9.55 9.45 0.26
CA PHE A 102 9.24 10.34 1.39
C PHE A 102 8.34 11.53 1.02
N PHE A 103 7.38 11.33 0.14
CA PHE A 103 6.42 12.36 -0.21
C PHE A 103 5.40 12.54 0.91
N ILE A 104 5.18 13.78 1.35
CA ILE A 104 4.16 14.09 2.36
C ILE A 104 2.87 14.46 1.67
N GLU A 105 1.85 13.63 1.84
CA GLU A 105 0.49 13.92 1.42
C GLU A 105 -0.24 14.68 2.49
N THR A 106 -0.94 15.71 2.07
CA THR A 106 -1.70 16.59 2.96
C THR A 106 -3.18 16.23 2.88
N TYR A 107 -3.70 15.68 3.96
CA TYR A 107 -5.13 15.45 4.14
C TYR A 107 -5.72 16.48 5.09
N GLN A 108 -7.04 16.53 5.22
CA GLN A 108 -7.70 17.54 6.05
C GLN A 108 -7.30 17.44 7.53
N THR A 109 -7.09 16.22 8.02
CA THR A 109 -6.83 15.95 9.45
C THR A 109 -5.40 15.50 9.74
N VAL A 110 -4.66 15.03 8.73
CA VAL A 110 -3.32 14.47 8.92
C VAL A 110 -2.40 14.78 7.74
N TYR A 111 -1.11 14.71 8.03
CA TYR A 111 -0.03 14.50 7.07
C TYR A 111 0.31 13.02 7.05
N GLN A 112 0.57 12.47 5.87
CA GLN A 112 0.94 11.07 5.68
C GLN A 112 2.19 10.97 4.81
N MET A 113 3.23 10.30 5.31
CA MET A 113 4.42 10.01 4.48
C MET A 113 4.14 8.80 3.59
N THR A 114 4.31 8.98 2.30
CA THR A 114 4.13 7.94 1.28
C THR A 114 5.36 7.83 0.39
N SER A 115 5.53 6.68 -0.22
CA SER A 115 6.46 6.48 -1.32
C SER A 115 5.73 5.79 -2.47
N MET A 116 6.31 5.81 -3.66
CA MET A 116 5.71 5.16 -4.83
C MET A 116 6.77 4.36 -5.56
N VAL A 117 6.48 3.08 -5.77
CA VAL A 117 7.32 2.16 -6.54
C VAL A 117 6.53 1.75 -7.78
N THR A 118 7.18 1.80 -8.93
CA THR A 118 6.60 1.41 -10.22
C THR A 118 7.46 0.36 -10.89
N GLY A 119 6.84 -0.43 -11.77
CA GLY A 119 7.56 -1.40 -12.60
C GLY A 119 6.72 -1.76 -13.82
N GLN A 120 7.36 -1.95 -14.97
CA GLN A 120 6.67 -2.45 -16.15
C GLN A 120 6.59 -3.97 -16.06
N LEU A 121 5.38 -4.50 -16.03
CA LEU A 121 5.16 -5.94 -15.92
C LEU A 121 5.64 -6.68 -17.17
N GLU A 122 6.02 -7.94 -16.99
CA GLU A 122 6.21 -8.87 -18.09
C GLU A 122 4.92 -9.04 -18.88
N ASP A 123 5.03 -9.41 -20.16
CA ASP A 123 3.88 -9.58 -21.01
C ASP A 123 3.04 -10.79 -20.54
N ALA A 124 1.73 -10.67 -20.62
CA ALA A 124 0.76 -11.70 -20.21
C ALA A 124 0.86 -12.17 -18.74
N ILE A 125 1.37 -11.32 -17.84
CA ILE A 125 1.41 -11.64 -16.41
C ILE A 125 -0.01 -11.83 -15.84
N SER A 126 -0.26 -12.93 -15.15
CA SER A 126 -1.55 -13.21 -14.53
C SER A 126 -1.70 -12.55 -13.16
N LEU A 127 -2.96 -12.31 -12.73
CA LEU A 127 -3.23 -11.87 -11.35
C LEU A 127 -2.66 -12.87 -10.33
N HIS A 128 -2.72 -14.17 -10.61
CA HIS A 128 -2.12 -15.19 -9.75
C HIS A 128 -0.62 -14.97 -9.57
N SER A 129 0.11 -14.70 -10.65
CA SER A 129 1.55 -14.42 -10.60
C SER A 129 1.86 -13.15 -9.80
N ILE A 130 1.06 -12.09 -9.98
CA ILE A 130 1.20 -10.85 -9.22
C ILE A 130 1.00 -11.12 -7.72
N LEU A 131 -0.09 -11.80 -7.35
CA LEU A 131 -0.36 -12.13 -5.95
C LEU A 131 0.71 -13.06 -5.36
N THR A 132 1.18 -14.06 -6.09
CA THR A 132 2.25 -14.96 -5.63
C THR A 132 3.56 -14.21 -5.35
N ALA A 133 3.88 -13.20 -6.13
CA ALA A 133 5.09 -12.40 -5.94
C ALA A 133 4.96 -11.40 -4.78
N MET A 134 3.81 -10.73 -4.65
CA MET A 134 3.66 -9.56 -3.79
C MET A 134 2.94 -9.85 -2.47
N PHE A 135 2.02 -10.83 -2.44
CA PHE A 135 1.22 -11.13 -1.25
C PHE A 135 1.97 -12.04 -0.26
N PRO A 136 1.78 -11.84 1.06
CA PRO A 136 1.10 -10.72 1.68
C PRO A 136 1.92 -9.43 1.59
N CYS A 137 1.24 -8.28 1.74
CA CYS A 137 1.90 -6.99 1.64
C CYS A 137 2.98 -6.80 2.72
N GLY A 138 4.10 -6.21 2.33
CA GLY A 138 5.22 -5.96 3.24
C GLY A 138 4.90 -5.01 4.39
N SER A 139 4.01 -4.04 4.17
CA SER A 139 3.65 -3.04 5.18
C SER A 139 2.91 -3.61 6.39
N ILE A 140 2.24 -4.76 6.22
CA ILE A 140 1.47 -5.47 7.25
C ILE A 140 2.17 -6.75 7.77
N THR A 141 3.31 -7.08 7.20
CA THR A 141 4.17 -8.18 7.64
C THR A 141 5.47 -7.64 8.22
N GLY A 142 6.47 -7.42 7.42
CA GLY A 142 7.78 -6.92 7.80
C GLY A 142 8.89 -7.52 6.92
N ALA A 143 10.13 -7.17 7.24
CA ALA A 143 11.30 -7.70 6.55
C ALA A 143 12.23 -8.43 7.54
N PRO A 144 12.72 -9.63 7.21
CA PRO A 144 12.37 -10.47 6.05
C PRO A 144 10.95 -11.03 6.13
N LYS A 145 10.20 -10.97 5.05
CA LYS A 145 8.76 -11.33 5.00
C LYS A 145 8.48 -12.75 5.54
N GLN A 146 9.26 -13.72 5.08
CA GLN A 146 9.07 -15.12 5.42
C GLN A 146 9.26 -15.41 6.92
N SER A 147 10.30 -14.84 7.54
CA SER A 147 10.54 -14.96 8.98
C SER A 147 9.42 -14.31 9.78
N THR A 148 9.01 -13.10 9.39
CA THR A 148 7.93 -12.39 10.07
C THR A 148 6.61 -13.14 9.99
N MET A 149 6.26 -13.71 8.86
CA MET A 149 5.05 -14.56 8.72
C MET A 149 5.10 -15.78 9.62
N THR A 150 6.27 -16.39 9.78
CA THR A 150 6.46 -17.51 10.72
C THR A 150 6.19 -17.08 12.16
N TYR A 151 6.70 -15.91 12.56
CA TYR A 151 6.41 -15.37 13.91
C TYR A 151 4.94 -15.02 14.10
N ILE A 152 4.30 -14.37 13.11
CA ILE A 152 2.86 -14.07 13.16
C ILE A 152 2.06 -15.37 13.39
N LYS A 153 2.36 -16.42 12.63
CA LYS A 153 1.69 -17.73 12.77
C LYS A 153 1.85 -18.34 14.16
N HIS A 154 2.98 -18.15 14.82
CA HIS A 154 3.24 -18.70 16.15
C HIS A 154 2.65 -17.84 17.29
N LEU A 155 2.55 -16.53 17.10
CA LEU A 155 2.13 -15.61 18.13
C LEU A 155 0.63 -15.32 18.12
N GLU A 156 0.02 -15.31 16.95
CA GLU A 156 -1.43 -15.08 16.81
C GLU A 156 -2.21 -16.37 17.01
N THR A 157 -3.21 -16.31 17.87
CA THR A 157 -4.05 -17.47 18.24
C THR A 157 -5.27 -17.63 17.33
N SER A 158 -5.58 -16.60 16.53
CA SER A 158 -6.73 -16.61 15.61
C SER A 158 -6.32 -16.17 14.22
N PRO A 159 -6.98 -16.66 13.15
CA PRO A 159 -6.73 -16.21 11.80
C PRO A 159 -7.21 -14.78 11.58
N ARG A 160 -6.50 -14.03 10.76
CA ARG A 160 -6.84 -12.64 10.41
C ARG A 160 -8.01 -12.52 9.42
N TYR A 161 -8.41 -13.62 8.78
CA TYR A 161 -9.42 -13.67 7.71
C TYR A 161 -9.12 -12.64 6.61
N ILE A 162 -10.07 -11.69 6.39
CA ILE A 162 -9.89 -10.63 5.40
C ILE A 162 -8.95 -9.51 5.88
N TYR A 163 -8.84 -9.32 7.19
CA TYR A 163 -7.96 -8.30 7.77
C TYR A 163 -6.50 -8.54 7.37
N CYS A 164 -5.83 -7.52 6.84
CA CYS A 164 -4.49 -7.63 6.26
C CYS A 164 -4.39 -8.56 5.02
N GLY A 165 -5.52 -8.92 4.44
CA GLY A 165 -5.59 -9.61 3.15
C GLY A 165 -5.48 -8.64 1.97
N THR A 166 -6.34 -8.81 0.98
CA THR A 166 -6.52 -7.84 -0.11
C THR A 166 -7.92 -7.89 -0.68
N ILE A 167 -8.49 -6.74 -1.01
CA ILE A 167 -9.73 -6.61 -1.76
C ILE A 167 -9.40 -5.85 -3.04
N GLY A 168 -9.87 -6.34 -4.17
CA GLY A 168 -9.54 -5.73 -5.43
C GLY A 168 -10.70 -5.67 -6.41
N LEU A 169 -10.53 -4.82 -7.41
CA LEU A 169 -11.44 -4.65 -8.52
C LEU A 169 -10.67 -4.86 -9.83
N LEU A 170 -11.20 -5.73 -10.66
CA LEU A 170 -10.77 -5.93 -12.03
C LEU A 170 -11.62 -5.03 -12.94
N LEU A 171 -10.97 -4.22 -13.74
CA LEU A 171 -11.59 -3.25 -14.62
C LEU A 171 -11.36 -3.66 -16.09
N PRO A 172 -12.11 -3.10 -17.05
CA PRO A 172 -11.80 -3.25 -18.47
C PRO A 172 -10.36 -2.86 -18.81
N ASP A 173 -9.87 -3.30 -19.97
CA ASP A 173 -8.51 -3.04 -20.46
C ASP A 173 -7.40 -3.59 -19.55
N ASP A 174 -7.66 -4.72 -18.90
CA ASP A 174 -6.72 -5.40 -18.03
C ASP A 174 -6.18 -4.51 -16.88
N LYS A 175 -7.00 -3.56 -16.45
CA LYS A 175 -6.70 -2.70 -15.30
C LYS A 175 -7.13 -3.38 -14.01
N MET A 176 -6.37 -3.15 -12.94
CA MET A 176 -6.65 -3.71 -11.62
C MET A 176 -6.31 -2.69 -10.54
N ILE A 177 -7.05 -2.73 -9.44
CA ILE A 177 -6.76 -1.97 -8.24
C ILE A 177 -7.03 -2.85 -7.02
N PHE A 178 -6.06 -2.94 -6.12
CA PHE A 178 -6.13 -3.77 -4.91
C PHE A 178 -5.71 -2.97 -3.69
N ASN A 179 -6.50 -3.03 -2.62
CA ASN A 179 -6.19 -2.41 -1.34
C ASN A 179 -5.62 -3.42 -0.34
N ILE A 180 -5.18 -2.91 0.81
CA ILE A 180 -4.89 -3.71 2.00
C ILE A 180 -6.03 -3.47 2.99
N PRO A 181 -6.89 -4.46 3.31
CA PRO A 181 -8.02 -4.28 4.22
C PRO A 181 -7.56 -4.06 5.66
N ILE A 182 -7.22 -2.82 5.96
CA ILE A 182 -7.10 -2.24 7.29
C ILE A 182 -8.26 -1.26 7.48
N ARG A 183 -8.66 -0.96 8.71
CA ARG A 183 -9.91 -0.21 9.00
C ARG A 183 -11.12 -0.89 8.32
N THR A 184 -11.24 -2.18 8.57
CA THR A 184 -12.19 -3.07 7.91
C THR A 184 -12.95 -3.86 8.98
N VAL A 185 -14.26 -3.99 8.79
CA VAL A 185 -15.17 -4.74 9.66
C VAL A 185 -16.04 -5.66 8.84
#